data_b7bf0449002dc3bb2bffe0fb587e1b38
#
_entry.id   b7bf0449002dc3bb2bffe0fb587e1b38
#
_cell.length_a   1.000
_cell.length_b   1.000
_cell.length_c   1.000
_cell.angle_alpha   90.00
_cell.angle_beta   90.00
_cell.angle_gamma   90.00
#
_symmetry.space_group_name_H-M   'P 1'
#
loop_
_entity.id
_entity.type
_entity.pdbx_description
1 polymer ?
#
loop_
_entity_poly.entity_id
_entity_poly.type
_entity_poly.pdbx_seq_one_letter_code
_entity_poly.pdbx_strand_id
1 'polypeptide(L)'
;SENTRQGQATTGDASEILMTALSEKFPDNHYLIMTAAAVDKRRRLYKATEKAGLVVDCSVPQGDRQADRVAQEAVLKERMRSLLSKHDKMLEPSAFAALCDMTGFDIRTFQNNLNKLVDYVGDRDSITVEDISAALERTKQDPIYAFTNALSEKDVGNVLFYMDSLLSNGYHELQLLAAAVNQVRRLLVIRNFATASAGGVWQAGMSYNTFRDRVMPLIQNHDTALKEQLVDWERSFTGGGEVAGESKKRPAGTDLLIAPNPNNAYPVYKLMQRAMTFSGEALLDALKVLGHADEYLKSSGQPSRSILTDAILKICSGLEP
;
A
#
# COMPACT_ATOMS: atom_id res chain seq x y z
N SER A 1 -41.39 3.43 -28.48
CA SER A 1 -40.97 2.73 -27.25
C SER A 1 -40.28 1.40 -27.60
N GLU A 2 -39.04 1.43 -28.04
CA GLU A 2 -38.25 0.21 -28.28
C GLU A 2 -37.18 0.11 -27.20
N ASN A 3 -37.37 -0.88 -26.38
CA ASN A 3 -36.50 -1.28 -25.29
C ASN A 3 -35.31 -2.10 -25.84
N THR A 4 -34.18 -1.46 -26.06
CA THR A 4 -32.94 -2.16 -26.42
C THR A 4 -32.34 -2.78 -25.13
N ARG A 5 -32.67 -4.03 -24.89
CA ARG A 5 -31.96 -4.87 -23.91
C ARG A 5 -30.55 -5.14 -24.44
N GLN A 6 -29.55 -4.40 -23.99
CA GLN A 6 -28.14 -4.83 -24.12
C GLN A 6 -27.92 -6.03 -23.22
N GLY A 7 -27.76 -7.20 -23.84
CA GLY A 7 -27.38 -8.43 -23.18
C GLY A 7 -25.95 -8.31 -22.61
N GLN A 8 -25.80 -8.45 -21.30
CA GLN A 8 -24.53 -8.78 -20.68
C GLN A 8 -24.12 -10.17 -21.14
N ALA A 9 -23.21 -10.26 -22.11
CA ALA A 9 -22.53 -11.51 -22.43
C ALA A 9 -21.74 -11.93 -21.17
N THR A 10 -22.07 -13.10 -20.63
CA THR A 10 -21.39 -13.67 -19.49
C THR A 10 -19.94 -13.94 -19.87
N THR A 11 -19.00 -13.53 -19.02
CA THR A 11 -17.53 -13.61 -19.22
C THR A 11 -17.04 -15.05 -19.53
N GLY A 12 -17.86 -16.07 -19.32
CA GLY A 12 -17.62 -17.47 -19.68
C GLY A 12 -17.67 -17.74 -21.18
N ASP A 13 -18.62 -17.15 -21.87
CA ASP A 13 -18.89 -17.39 -23.29
C ASP A 13 -17.77 -16.86 -24.20
N ALA A 14 -17.28 -15.65 -23.95
CA ALA A 14 -16.18 -15.05 -24.71
C ALA A 14 -14.84 -15.80 -24.56
N SER A 15 -14.57 -16.37 -23.38
CA SER A 15 -13.37 -17.16 -23.13
C SER A 15 -13.40 -18.50 -23.86
N GLU A 16 -14.57 -19.12 -23.98
CA GLU A 16 -14.75 -20.39 -24.71
C GLU A 16 -14.62 -20.19 -26.22
N ILE A 17 -15.19 -19.11 -26.75
CA ILE A 17 -15.05 -18.72 -28.17
C ILE A 17 -13.56 -18.52 -28.52
N LEU A 18 -12.82 -17.81 -27.68
CA LEU A 18 -11.38 -17.60 -27.89
C LEU A 18 -10.58 -18.89 -27.79
N MET A 19 -10.90 -19.80 -26.87
CA MET A 19 -10.23 -21.08 -26.76
C MET A 19 -10.51 -21.97 -27.99
N THR A 20 -11.71 -21.95 -28.52
CA THR A 20 -12.06 -22.66 -29.75
C THR A 20 -11.27 -22.10 -30.94
N ALA A 21 -11.25 -20.77 -31.09
CA ALA A 21 -10.50 -20.09 -32.14
C ALA A 21 -8.99 -20.35 -32.05
N LEU A 22 -8.41 -20.44 -30.84
CA LEU A 22 -6.99 -20.79 -30.64
C LEU A 22 -6.69 -22.26 -30.91
N SER A 23 -7.66 -23.16 -30.86
CA SER A 23 -7.50 -24.58 -31.18
C SER A 23 -7.58 -24.88 -32.69
N GLU A 24 -8.20 -24.00 -33.45
CA GLU A 24 -8.26 -24.02 -34.90
C GLU A 24 -7.03 -23.31 -35.48
N LYS A 25 -6.53 -23.79 -36.63
CA LYS A 25 -5.44 -23.11 -37.33
C LYS A 25 -5.97 -21.78 -37.90
N PHE A 26 -5.34 -20.69 -37.58
CA PHE A 26 -5.59 -19.40 -38.24
C PHE A 26 -5.24 -19.49 -39.72
N PRO A 27 -6.00 -18.84 -40.61
CA PRO A 27 -5.66 -18.72 -42.01
C PRO A 27 -4.26 -18.08 -42.16
N ASP A 28 -3.55 -18.49 -43.23
CA ASP A 28 -2.22 -17.95 -43.51
C ASP A 28 -2.24 -16.41 -43.53
N ASN A 29 -1.20 -15.77 -42.98
CA ASN A 29 -1.04 -14.32 -42.85
C ASN A 29 -2.05 -13.61 -41.92
N HIS A 30 -2.77 -14.32 -41.03
CA HIS A 30 -3.60 -13.74 -40.00
C HIS A 30 -2.92 -13.87 -38.63
N TYR A 31 -2.95 -12.77 -37.87
CA TYR A 31 -2.36 -12.67 -36.54
C TYR A 31 -3.38 -12.17 -35.53
N LEU A 32 -3.50 -12.87 -34.41
CA LEU A 32 -4.29 -12.42 -33.27
C LEU A 32 -3.35 -11.86 -32.21
N ILE A 33 -3.48 -10.56 -31.90
CA ILE A 33 -2.73 -9.90 -30.83
C ILE A 33 -3.68 -9.62 -29.67
N MET A 34 -3.40 -10.18 -28.51
CA MET A 34 -4.17 -9.97 -27.28
C MET A 34 -3.29 -9.21 -26.26
N THR A 35 -3.85 -8.18 -25.64
CA THR A 35 -3.20 -7.44 -24.57
C THR A 35 -4.05 -7.45 -23.31
N ALA A 36 -3.43 -7.60 -22.14
CA ALA A 36 -4.11 -7.56 -20.87
C ALA A 36 -3.23 -6.88 -19.82
N ALA A 37 -3.84 -6.08 -18.94
CA ALA A 37 -3.14 -5.42 -17.84
C ALA A 37 -2.72 -6.39 -16.73
N ALA A 38 -3.51 -7.46 -16.52
CA ALA A 38 -3.21 -8.51 -15.55
C ALA A 38 -3.73 -9.85 -16.07
N VAL A 39 -2.96 -10.91 -15.86
CA VAL A 39 -3.31 -12.26 -16.32
C VAL A 39 -3.10 -13.27 -15.20
N ASP A 40 -4.09 -14.12 -14.98
CA ASP A 40 -3.92 -15.32 -14.15
C ASP A 40 -3.33 -16.45 -15.00
N LYS A 41 -2.03 -16.71 -14.83
CA LYS A 41 -1.28 -17.73 -15.57
C LYS A 41 -1.81 -19.18 -15.36
N ARG A 42 -2.70 -19.40 -14.38
CA ARG A 42 -3.33 -20.70 -14.11
C ARG A 42 -4.54 -20.96 -15.00
N ARG A 43 -5.13 -19.92 -15.58
CA ARG A 43 -6.34 -20.02 -16.39
C ARG A 43 -6.09 -20.79 -17.70
N ARG A 44 -7.13 -21.52 -18.14
CA ARG A 44 -7.11 -22.33 -19.37
C ARG A 44 -6.76 -21.50 -20.61
N LEU A 45 -7.33 -20.30 -20.73
CA LEU A 45 -7.07 -19.40 -21.86
C LEU A 45 -5.59 -19.02 -21.96
N TYR A 46 -4.93 -18.69 -20.82
CA TYR A 46 -3.51 -18.37 -20.81
C TYR A 46 -2.67 -19.55 -21.31
N LYS A 47 -2.92 -20.74 -20.79
CA LYS A 47 -2.21 -21.97 -21.20
C LYS A 47 -2.45 -22.34 -22.67
N ALA A 48 -3.65 -22.11 -23.18
CA ALA A 48 -3.97 -22.30 -24.58
C ALA A 48 -3.20 -21.32 -25.49
N THR A 49 -3.14 -20.04 -25.10
CA THR A 49 -2.38 -19.01 -25.81
C THR A 49 -0.87 -19.31 -25.81
N GLU A 50 -0.32 -19.72 -24.66
CA GLU A 50 1.09 -20.09 -24.52
C GLU A 50 1.46 -21.29 -25.41
N LYS A 51 0.53 -22.23 -25.58
CA LYS A 51 0.72 -23.41 -26.45
C LYS A 51 0.56 -23.08 -27.94
N ALA A 52 -0.33 -22.14 -28.29
CA ALA A 52 -0.67 -21.83 -29.68
C ALA A 52 0.19 -20.71 -30.29
N GLY A 53 0.87 -19.90 -29.46
CA GLY A 53 1.60 -18.73 -29.92
C GLY A 53 2.69 -18.25 -28.96
N LEU A 54 3.06 -16.97 -29.08
CA LEU A 54 4.06 -16.31 -28.25
C LEU A 54 3.40 -15.47 -27.15
N VAL A 55 3.76 -15.71 -25.91
CA VAL A 55 3.39 -14.86 -24.78
C VAL A 55 4.57 -14.01 -24.38
N VAL A 56 4.39 -12.68 -24.43
CA VAL A 56 5.40 -11.69 -23.97
C VAL A 56 4.93 -11.14 -22.64
N ASP A 57 5.65 -11.43 -21.57
CA ASP A 57 5.40 -10.90 -20.25
C ASP A 57 6.08 -9.53 -20.09
N CYS A 58 5.31 -8.47 -20.19
CA CYS A 58 5.78 -7.09 -19.99
C CYS A 58 5.54 -6.60 -18.56
N SER A 59 5.19 -7.48 -17.62
CA SER A 59 4.95 -7.09 -16.24
C SER A 59 6.24 -6.67 -15.54
N VAL A 60 6.12 -5.65 -14.69
CA VAL A 60 7.20 -5.22 -13.80
C VAL A 60 6.71 -5.43 -12.37
N PRO A 61 7.58 -5.89 -11.45
CA PRO A 61 7.22 -6.04 -10.05
C PRO A 61 6.66 -4.72 -9.49
N GLN A 62 5.49 -4.78 -8.84
CA GLN A 62 4.82 -3.60 -8.27
C GLN A 62 4.92 -3.53 -6.74
N GLY A 63 5.81 -4.34 -6.15
CA GLY A 63 6.00 -4.40 -4.72
C GLY A 63 6.94 -3.30 -4.19
N ASP A 64 6.88 -3.09 -2.86
CA ASP A 64 7.78 -2.16 -2.14
C ASP A 64 9.06 -2.84 -1.60
N ARG A 65 9.27 -4.11 -1.94
CA ARG A 65 10.48 -4.83 -1.54
C ARG A 65 11.68 -4.25 -2.26
N GLN A 66 12.86 -4.31 -1.62
CA GLN A 66 14.09 -3.80 -2.21
C GLN A 66 14.36 -4.38 -3.61
N ALA A 67 14.13 -5.68 -3.81
CA ALA A 67 14.29 -6.33 -5.11
C ALA A 67 13.33 -5.77 -6.17
N ASP A 68 12.08 -5.50 -5.80
CA ASP A 68 11.07 -4.93 -6.69
C ASP A 68 11.45 -3.50 -7.08
N ARG A 69 11.92 -2.68 -6.13
CA ARG A 69 12.38 -1.31 -6.38
C ARG A 69 13.58 -1.27 -7.32
N VAL A 70 14.54 -2.17 -7.14
CA VAL A 70 15.70 -2.28 -8.03
C VAL A 70 15.27 -2.63 -9.46
N ALA A 71 14.33 -3.57 -9.62
CA ALA A 71 13.78 -3.95 -10.91
C ALA A 71 13.01 -2.78 -11.57
N GLN A 72 12.20 -2.06 -10.78
CA GLN A 72 11.48 -0.86 -11.22
C GLN A 72 12.46 0.22 -11.70
N GLU A 73 13.47 0.52 -10.91
CA GLU A 73 14.49 1.52 -11.25
C GLU A 73 15.25 1.16 -12.53
N ALA A 74 15.55 -0.13 -12.73
CA ALA A 74 16.21 -0.60 -13.96
C ALA A 74 15.35 -0.33 -15.21
N VAL A 75 14.03 -0.54 -15.12
CA VAL A 75 13.10 -0.25 -16.22
C VAL A 75 13.05 1.25 -16.51
N LEU A 76 12.97 2.09 -15.47
CA LEU A 76 12.98 3.55 -15.67
C LEU A 76 14.30 4.05 -16.27
N LYS A 77 15.44 3.51 -15.84
CA LYS A 77 16.75 3.83 -16.42
C LYS A 77 16.84 3.45 -17.90
N GLU A 78 16.30 2.32 -18.28
CA GLU A 78 16.28 1.89 -19.69
C GLU A 78 15.40 2.83 -20.53
N ARG A 79 14.23 3.19 -20.04
CA ARG A 79 13.34 4.16 -20.70
C ARG A 79 13.98 5.54 -20.82
N MET A 80 14.63 6.01 -19.76
CA MET A 80 15.40 7.25 -19.75
C MET A 80 16.45 7.25 -20.85
N ARG A 81 17.30 6.22 -20.89
CA ARG A 81 18.37 6.11 -21.90
C ARG A 81 17.81 6.12 -23.33
N SER A 82 16.77 5.32 -23.56
CA SER A 82 16.11 5.24 -24.88
C SER A 82 15.52 6.56 -25.34
N LEU A 83 15.04 7.41 -24.43
CA LEU A 83 14.48 8.71 -24.76
C LEU A 83 15.56 9.76 -24.93
N LEU A 84 16.48 9.89 -23.97
CA LEU A 84 17.49 10.93 -23.96
C LEU A 84 18.49 10.79 -25.11
N SER A 85 18.83 9.55 -25.53
CA SER A 85 19.69 9.29 -26.69
C SER A 85 19.12 9.82 -28.01
N LYS A 86 17.81 10.04 -28.12
CA LYS A 86 17.18 10.62 -29.32
C LYS A 86 17.30 12.14 -29.38
N HIS A 87 17.60 12.77 -28.26
CA HIS A 87 17.68 14.22 -28.09
C HIS A 87 19.08 14.71 -27.73
N ASP A 88 20.09 13.82 -27.75
CA ASP A 88 21.48 14.10 -27.35
C ASP A 88 21.56 14.78 -25.96
N LYS A 89 20.74 14.33 -25.01
CA LYS A 89 20.63 14.88 -23.65
C LYS A 89 21.15 13.89 -22.61
N MET A 90 21.57 14.42 -21.46
CA MET A 90 21.95 13.66 -20.28
C MET A 90 21.12 14.10 -19.08
N LEU A 91 20.75 13.15 -18.23
CA LEU A 91 20.12 13.39 -16.94
C LEU A 91 21.14 13.06 -15.85
N GLU A 92 21.41 14.01 -14.97
CA GLU A 92 22.31 13.79 -13.84
C GLU A 92 21.77 12.69 -12.90
N PRO A 93 22.63 11.90 -12.24
CA PRO A 93 22.19 10.86 -11.31
C PRO A 93 21.30 11.38 -10.17
N SER A 94 21.60 12.55 -9.65
CA SER A 94 20.80 13.27 -8.65
C SER A 94 19.42 13.67 -9.18
N ALA A 95 19.38 14.17 -10.42
CA ALA A 95 18.15 14.51 -11.13
C ALA A 95 17.29 13.26 -11.42
N PHE A 96 17.91 12.13 -11.80
CA PHE A 96 17.16 10.88 -11.96
C PHE A 96 16.49 10.43 -10.67
N ALA A 97 17.22 10.49 -9.53
CA ALA A 97 16.66 10.16 -8.22
C ALA A 97 15.48 11.09 -7.84
N ALA A 98 15.64 12.40 -8.05
CA ALA A 98 14.58 13.39 -7.80
C ALA A 98 13.36 13.15 -8.70
N LEU A 99 13.56 12.86 -9.99
CA LEU A 99 12.47 12.54 -10.92
C LEU A 99 11.70 11.28 -10.47
N CYS A 100 12.39 10.21 -10.08
CA CYS A 100 11.77 9.00 -9.55
C CYS A 100 10.99 9.27 -8.25
N ASP A 101 11.51 10.14 -7.39
CA ASP A 101 10.81 10.53 -6.16
C ASP A 101 9.56 11.37 -6.41
N MET A 102 9.56 12.21 -7.43
CA MET A 102 8.41 13.02 -7.82
C MET A 102 7.32 12.23 -8.57
N THR A 103 7.70 11.27 -9.42
CA THR A 103 6.76 10.54 -10.29
C THR A 103 6.34 9.19 -9.74
N GLY A 104 7.10 8.63 -8.80
CA GLY A 104 6.97 7.22 -8.41
C GLY A 104 7.32 6.28 -9.55
N PHE A 105 6.75 5.06 -9.52
CA PHE A 105 6.96 4.06 -10.55
C PHE A 105 5.79 3.99 -11.55
N ASP A 106 5.37 5.11 -12.09
CA ASP A 106 4.47 5.15 -13.25
C ASP A 106 5.28 5.47 -14.50
N ILE A 107 5.47 4.46 -15.38
CA ILE A 107 6.31 4.59 -16.58
C ILE A 107 5.79 5.69 -17.50
N ARG A 108 4.48 5.85 -17.64
CA ARG A 108 3.86 6.86 -18.51
C ARG A 108 4.10 8.26 -17.96
N THR A 109 3.85 8.46 -16.68
CA THR A 109 4.09 9.74 -16.00
C THR A 109 5.57 10.09 -16.02
N PHE A 110 6.46 9.12 -15.75
CA PHE A 110 7.90 9.31 -15.85
C PHE A 110 8.32 9.74 -17.25
N GLN A 111 7.85 9.06 -18.29
CA GLN A 111 8.19 9.38 -19.68
C GLN A 111 7.65 10.75 -20.11
N ASN A 112 6.41 11.10 -19.73
CA ASN A 112 5.82 12.40 -20.02
C ASN A 112 6.61 13.55 -19.34
N ASN A 113 7.00 13.35 -18.08
CA ASN A 113 7.78 14.33 -17.36
C ASN A 113 9.20 14.45 -17.91
N LEU A 114 9.80 13.34 -18.34
CA LEU A 114 11.11 13.37 -18.99
C LEU A 114 11.06 14.13 -20.34
N ASN A 115 10.00 13.97 -21.14
CA ASN A 115 9.80 14.75 -22.36
C ASN A 115 9.64 16.25 -22.03
N LYS A 116 8.84 16.62 -21.01
CA LYS A 116 8.73 18.02 -20.57
C LYS A 116 10.08 18.61 -20.17
N LEU A 117 10.92 17.83 -19.49
CA LEU A 117 12.26 18.28 -19.09
C LEU A 117 13.16 18.48 -20.32
N VAL A 118 13.12 17.59 -21.32
CA VAL A 118 13.85 17.75 -22.58
C VAL A 118 13.43 19.05 -23.26
N ASP A 119 12.12 19.32 -23.33
CA ASP A 119 11.60 20.56 -23.93
C ASP A 119 11.98 21.79 -23.09
N TYR A 120 11.92 21.69 -21.76
CA TYR A 120 12.23 22.78 -20.83
C TYR A 120 13.70 23.24 -20.90
N VAL A 121 14.64 22.29 -20.95
CA VAL A 121 16.09 22.64 -21.01
C VAL A 121 16.53 23.20 -22.34
N GLY A 122 15.74 23.03 -23.40
CA GLY A 122 16.03 23.58 -24.72
C GLY A 122 17.37 23.12 -25.27
N ASP A 123 18.31 24.03 -25.55
CA ASP A 123 19.62 23.74 -26.16
C ASP A 123 20.63 23.18 -25.14
N ARG A 124 20.36 23.19 -23.85
CA ARG A 124 21.28 22.63 -22.84
C ARG A 124 21.37 21.12 -22.92
N ASP A 125 22.55 20.54 -22.81
CA ASP A 125 22.81 19.09 -22.93
C ASP A 125 22.48 18.33 -21.65
N SER A 126 22.48 19.01 -20.47
CA SER A 126 22.29 18.37 -19.17
C SER A 126 21.01 18.84 -18.50
N ILE A 127 20.29 17.89 -17.88
CA ILE A 127 19.12 18.10 -17.06
C ILE A 127 19.52 17.93 -15.59
N THR A 128 19.31 18.96 -14.76
CA THR A 128 19.71 19.03 -13.35
C THR A 128 18.53 18.86 -12.39
N VAL A 129 18.80 18.79 -11.09
CA VAL A 129 17.78 18.74 -10.03
C VAL A 129 16.94 20.04 -10.01
N GLU A 130 17.56 21.17 -10.28
CA GLU A 130 16.90 22.48 -10.32
C GLU A 130 15.87 22.53 -11.44
N ASP A 131 16.18 21.94 -12.61
CA ASP A 131 15.24 21.85 -13.73
C ASP A 131 14.01 21.03 -13.38
N ILE A 132 14.18 19.93 -12.63
CA ILE A 132 13.07 19.12 -12.14
C ILE A 132 12.17 19.94 -11.24
N SER A 133 12.75 20.63 -10.27
CA SER A 133 12.00 21.44 -9.30
C SER A 133 11.28 22.64 -9.95
N ALA A 134 11.84 23.18 -11.05
CA ALA A 134 11.26 24.30 -11.77
C ALA A 134 10.17 23.91 -12.77
N ALA A 135 10.33 22.76 -13.44
CA ALA A 135 9.47 22.36 -14.56
C ALA A 135 8.37 21.35 -14.19
N LEU A 136 8.49 20.64 -13.08
CA LEU A 136 7.62 19.53 -12.73
C LEU A 136 6.88 19.75 -11.42
N GLU A 137 5.62 19.32 -11.40
CA GLU A 137 4.85 19.14 -10.19
C GLU A 137 4.95 17.67 -9.71
N ARG A 138 4.91 17.48 -8.38
CA ARG A 138 4.93 16.14 -7.79
C ARG A 138 3.63 15.39 -8.16
N THR A 139 3.78 14.27 -8.86
CA THR A 139 2.65 13.42 -9.29
C THR A 139 2.62 12.05 -8.58
N LYS A 140 3.65 11.76 -7.77
CA LYS A 140 3.71 10.52 -6.99
C LYS A 140 2.59 10.49 -5.97
N GLN A 141 1.77 9.45 -6.04
CA GLN A 141 0.81 9.16 -5.00
C GLN A 141 1.52 8.46 -3.85
N ASP A 142 1.67 9.18 -2.74
CA ASP A 142 2.22 8.57 -1.54
C ASP A 142 1.18 7.62 -0.92
N PRO A 143 1.58 6.40 -0.55
CA PRO A 143 0.64 5.47 0.04
C PRO A 143 0.34 5.86 1.49
N ILE A 144 -0.90 5.63 1.92
CA ILE A 144 -1.37 5.98 3.28
C ILE A 144 -0.52 5.33 4.40
N TYR A 145 0.12 4.19 4.11
CA TYR A 145 1.03 3.57 5.09
C TYR A 145 2.31 4.38 5.33
N ALA A 146 2.75 5.25 4.40
CA ALA A 146 3.90 6.14 4.63
C ALA A 146 3.57 7.16 5.72
N PHE A 147 2.36 7.74 5.68
CA PHE A 147 1.82 8.60 6.71
C PHE A 147 1.76 7.90 8.08
N THR A 148 1.16 6.71 8.16
CA THR A 148 1.03 5.98 9.42
C THR A 148 2.36 5.46 9.96
N ASN A 149 3.33 5.15 9.09
CA ASN A 149 4.68 4.79 9.49
C ASN A 149 5.42 5.98 10.11
N ALA A 150 5.40 7.13 9.46
CA ALA A 150 6.01 8.36 9.97
C ALA A 150 5.39 8.76 11.33
N LEU A 151 4.06 8.65 11.48
CA LEU A 151 3.36 8.85 12.76
C LEU A 151 3.89 7.91 13.86
N SER A 152 4.10 6.64 13.54
CA SER A 152 4.65 5.64 14.46
C SER A 152 6.10 5.88 14.85
N GLU A 153 6.83 6.62 14.02
CA GLU A 153 8.24 7.01 14.23
C GLU A 153 8.36 8.39 14.91
N LYS A 154 7.24 9.07 15.15
CA LYS A 154 7.17 10.46 15.65
C LYS A 154 7.90 11.45 14.75
N ASP A 155 8.01 11.16 13.48
CA ASP A 155 8.67 12.02 12.50
C ASP A 155 7.68 13.08 12.00
N VAL A 156 7.59 14.19 12.73
CA VAL A 156 6.66 15.30 12.46
C VAL A 156 6.78 15.80 11.03
N GLY A 157 8.01 15.97 10.53
CA GLY A 157 8.25 16.49 9.19
C GLY A 157 7.63 15.59 8.12
N ASN A 158 7.92 14.30 8.17
CA ASN A 158 7.38 13.35 7.22
C ASN A 158 5.88 13.10 7.41
N VAL A 159 5.34 13.13 8.65
CA VAL A 159 3.89 13.00 8.87
C VAL A 159 3.14 14.14 8.19
N LEU A 160 3.56 15.38 8.39
CA LEU A 160 2.91 16.55 7.79
C LEU A 160 3.07 16.54 6.27
N PHE A 161 4.24 16.18 5.77
CA PHE A 161 4.49 16.04 4.34
C PHE A 161 3.55 15.02 3.68
N TYR A 162 3.45 13.80 4.24
CA TYR A 162 2.57 12.77 3.70
C TYR A 162 1.09 13.12 3.87
N MET A 163 0.71 13.77 4.96
CA MET A 163 -0.65 14.30 5.15
C MET A 163 -1.02 15.25 4.01
N ASP A 164 -0.17 16.23 3.74
CA ASP A 164 -0.41 17.22 2.68
C ASP A 164 -0.45 16.58 1.28
N SER A 165 0.46 15.63 1.01
CA SER A 165 0.49 14.88 -0.24
C SER A 165 -0.80 14.08 -0.44
N LEU A 166 -1.27 13.37 0.59
CA LEU A 166 -2.49 12.56 0.52
C LEU A 166 -3.73 13.43 0.31
N LEU A 167 -3.87 14.52 1.06
CA LEU A 167 -4.99 15.47 0.89
C LEU A 167 -5.01 16.08 -0.51
N SER A 168 -3.85 16.47 -1.04
CA SER A 168 -3.71 17.00 -2.40
C SER A 168 -4.04 15.97 -3.48
N ASN A 169 -3.85 14.68 -3.20
CA ASN A 169 -4.21 13.57 -4.08
C ASN A 169 -5.66 13.08 -3.90
N GLY A 170 -6.50 13.85 -3.19
CA GLY A 170 -7.94 13.60 -3.07
C GLY A 170 -8.35 12.64 -1.96
N TYR A 171 -7.45 12.28 -1.03
CA TYR A 171 -7.85 11.58 0.18
C TYR A 171 -8.67 12.51 1.08
N HIS A 172 -9.75 11.98 1.64
CA HIS A 172 -10.57 12.71 2.59
C HIS A 172 -9.92 12.74 3.98
N GLU A 173 -10.06 13.81 4.72
CA GLU A 173 -9.47 14.01 6.04
C GLU A 173 -9.86 12.90 7.03
N LEU A 174 -11.11 12.45 6.98
CA LEU A 174 -11.59 11.35 7.82
C LEU A 174 -10.91 10.01 7.50
N GLN A 175 -10.42 9.82 6.26
CA GLN A 175 -9.65 8.61 5.91
C GLN A 175 -8.27 8.63 6.56
N LEU A 176 -7.63 9.81 6.59
CA LEU A 176 -6.34 9.99 7.26
C LEU A 176 -6.50 9.83 8.78
N LEU A 177 -7.55 10.42 9.34
CA LEU A 177 -7.88 10.26 10.76
C LEU A 177 -8.10 8.80 11.12
N ALA A 178 -8.92 8.08 10.36
CA ALA A 178 -9.18 6.66 10.57
C ALA A 178 -7.89 5.82 10.48
N ALA A 179 -7.00 6.14 9.53
CA ALA A 179 -5.70 5.48 9.42
C ALA A 179 -4.80 5.74 10.64
N ALA A 180 -4.78 6.98 11.15
CA ALA A 180 -4.05 7.34 12.37
C ALA A 180 -4.62 6.61 13.60
N VAL A 181 -5.94 6.59 13.78
CA VAL A 181 -6.62 5.86 14.87
C VAL A 181 -6.26 4.38 14.83
N ASN A 182 -6.39 3.74 13.67
CA ASN A 182 -6.08 2.32 13.52
C ASN A 182 -4.61 2.03 13.82
N GLN A 183 -3.69 2.91 13.40
CA GLN A 183 -2.27 2.76 13.69
C GLN A 183 -1.97 2.90 15.19
N VAL A 184 -2.51 3.90 15.86
CA VAL A 184 -2.31 4.11 17.30
C VAL A 184 -2.91 2.96 18.12
N ARG A 185 -4.11 2.48 17.77
CA ARG A 185 -4.72 1.29 18.37
C ARG A 185 -3.83 0.06 18.23
N ARG A 186 -3.29 -0.14 17.03
CA ARG A 186 -2.39 -1.26 16.76
C ARG A 186 -1.10 -1.17 17.57
N LEU A 187 -0.51 0.02 17.70
CA LEU A 187 0.65 0.23 18.57
C LEU A 187 0.33 -0.07 20.03
N LEU A 188 -0.85 0.33 20.52
CA LEU A 188 -1.30 0.05 21.89
C LEU A 188 -1.47 -1.45 22.16
N VAL A 189 -2.11 -2.19 21.25
CA VAL A 189 -2.28 -3.65 21.37
C VAL A 189 -0.92 -4.34 21.43
N ILE A 190 0.00 -3.97 20.55
CA ILE A 190 1.34 -4.54 20.48
C ILE A 190 2.14 -4.21 21.74
N ARG A 191 2.07 -2.98 22.23
CA ARG A 191 2.76 -2.57 23.44
C ARG A 191 2.23 -3.35 24.66
N ASN A 192 0.91 -3.46 24.80
CA ASN A 192 0.31 -4.23 25.89
C ASN A 192 0.73 -5.70 25.85
N PHE A 193 0.74 -6.32 24.67
CA PHE A 193 1.27 -7.67 24.48
C PHE A 193 2.74 -7.78 24.93
N ALA A 194 3.60 -6.85 24.48
CA ALA A 194 5.03 -6.87 24.80
C ALA A 194 5.29 -6.70 26.30
N THR A 195 4.47 -5.90 27.01
CA THR A 195 4.64 -5.66 28.46
C THR A 195 4.01 -6.74 29.31
N ALA A 196 2.88 -7.34 28.91
CA ALA A 196 2.17 -8.34 29.70
C ALA A 196 2.65 -9.77 29.46
N SER A 197 2.70 -10.23 28.22
CA SER A 197 2.91 -11.64 27.88
C SER A 197 4.32 -11.95 27.37
N ALA A 198 4.90 -11.03 26.63
CA ALA A 198 6.23 -11.19 26.05
C ALA A 198 7.30 -10.33 26.75
N GLY A 199 6.93 -9.66 27.84
CA GLY A 199 7.80 -8.72 28.55
C GLY A 199 9.14 -9.30 29.02
N GLY A 200 9.24 -10.61 29.20
CA GLY A 200 10.50 -11.31 29.47
C GLY A 200 11.24 -11.79 28.23
N VAL A 201 10.61 -11.78 27.06
CA VAL A 201 11.16 -12.33 25.81
C VAL A 201 11.53 -11.23 24.82
N TRP A 202 10.74 -10.15 24.73
CA TRP A 202 11.08 -8.99 23.91
C TRP A 202 12.08 -8.08 24.61
N GLN A 203 13.14 -7.72 23.91
CA GLN A 203 14.15 -6.76 24.38
C GLN A 203 14.44 -5.73 23.27
N ALA A 204 14.65 -4.47 23.68
CA ALA A 204 15.09 -3.44 22.77
C ALA A 204 16.43 -3.82 22.13
N GLY A 205 16.53 -3.68 20.79
CA GLY A 205 17.72 -4.10 20.05
C GLY A 205 17.78 -5.57 19.65
N MET A 206 16.76 -6.37 19.98
CA MET A 206 16.69 -7.77 19.54
C MET A 206 16.81 -7.86 18.01
N SER A 207 17.59 -8.83 17.51
CA SER A 207 17.74 -9.09 16.08
C SER A 207 16.44 -9.65 15.48
N TYR A 208 16.22 -9.41 14.19
CA TYR A 208 15.06 -9.96 13.48
C TYR A 208 14.98 -11.49 13.56
N ASN A 209 16.09 -12.19 13.44
CA ASN A 209 16.11 -13.65 13.54
C ASN A 209 15.67 -14.13 14.93
N THR A 210 16.20 -13.51 16.01
CA THR A 210 15.79 -13.82 17.37
C THR A 210 14.32 -13.53 17.62
N PHE A 211 13.80 -12.41 17.09
CA PHE A 211 12.38 -12.08 17.14
C PHE A 211 11.52 -13.14 16.45
N ARG A 212 11.87 -13.51 15.22
CA ARG A 212 11.14 -14.51 14.45
C ARG A 212 11.08 -15.86 15.19
N ASP A 213 12.17 -16.26 15.81
CA ASP A 213 12.28 -17.59 16.41
C ASP A 213 11.73 -17.66 17.83
N ARG A 214 11.71 -16.54 18.59
CA ARG A 214 11.29 -16.52 20.00
C ARG A 214 9.99 -15.77 20.27
N VAL A 215 9.78 -14.61 19.63
CA VAL A 215 8.62 -13.75 19.91
C VAL A 215 7.45 -14.06 18.98
N MET A 216 7.74 -14.33 17.72
CA MET A 216 6.68 -14.58 16.73
C MET A 216 5.78 -15.79 17.07
N PRO A 217 6.27 -16.92 17.61
CA PRO A 217 5.41 -18.02 18.07
C PRO A 217 4.46 -17.60 19.20
N LEU A 218 4.91 -16.73 20.12
CA LEU A 218 4.05 -16.23 21.21
C LEU A 218 2.95 -15.33 20.67
N ILE A 219 3.25 -14.51 19.67
CA ILE A 219 2.24 -13.68 18.96
C ILE A 219 1.23 -14.57 18.26
N GLN A 220 1.66 -15.63 17.59
CA GLN A 220 0.75 -16.56 16.90
C GLN A 220 -0.18 -17.27 17.88
N ASN A 221 0.34 -17.70 19.05
CA ASN A 221 -0.47 -18.30 20.10
C ASN A 221 -1.49 -17.30 20.68
N HIS A 222 -1.08 -16.06 20.94
CA HIS A 222 -1.97 -14.97 21.37
C HIS A 222 -3.09 -14.72 20.36
N ASP A 223 -2.75 -14.58 19.09
CA ASP A 223 -3.71 -14.31 18.03
C ASP A 223 -4.69 -15.49 17.81
N THR A 224 -4.21 -16.72 18.05
CA THR A 224 -5.04 -17.92 17.99
C THR A 224 -6.04 -17.94 19.16
N ALA A 225 -5.57 -17.72 20.38
CA ALA A 225 -6.43 -17.67 21.57
C ALA A 225 -7.47 -16.55 21.46
N LEU A 226 -7.10 -15.38 20.93
CA LEU A 226 -8.03 -14.27 20.69
C LEU A 226 -9.13 -14.67 19.68
N LYS A 227 -8.79 -15.35 18.60
CA LYS A 227 -9.77 -15.83 17.61
C LYS A 227 -10.75 -16.82 18.24
N GLU A 228 -10.27 -17.73 19.08
CA GLU A 228 -11.10 -18.68 19.79
C GLU A 228 -12.08 -17.96 20.74
N GLN A 229 -11.58 -16.99 21.53
CA GLN A 229 -12.43 -16.17 22.40
C GLN A 229 -13.51 -15.41 21.63
N LEU A 230 -13.18 -14.83 20.48
CA LEU A 230 -14.15 -14.11 19.66
C LEU A 230 -15.24 -15.04 19.13
N VAL A 231 -14.90 -16.24 18.73
CA VAL A 231 -15.87 -17.26 18.29
C VAL A 231 -16.79 -17.67 19.46
N ASP A 232 -16.25 -17.85 20.67
CA ASP A 232 -17.03 -18.21 21.84
C ASP A 232 -17.96 -17.08 22.28
N TRP A 233 -17.51 -15.83 22.21
CA TRP A 233 -18.37 -14.66 22.44
C TRP A 233 -19.48 -14.58 21.40
N GLU A 234 -19.21 -14.75 20.12
CA GLU A 234 -20.22 -14.75 19.06
C GLU A 234 -21.29 -15.83 19.30
N ARG A 235 -20.88 -17.04 19.72
CA ARG A 235 -21.80 -18.12 20.10
C ARG A 235 -22.68 -17.76 21.31
N SER A 236 -22.09 -17.12 22.31
CA SER A 236 -22.86 -16.71 23.53
C SER A 236 -23.91 -15.63 23.25
N PHE A 237 -23.64 -14.73 22.30
CA PHE A 237 -24.58 -13.68 21.90
C PHE A 237 -25.68 -14.18 20.93
N THR A 238 -25.41 -15.21 20.13
CA THR A 238 -26.40 -15.78 19.19
C THR A 238 -27.37 -16.78 19.82
N GLY A 239 -27.26 -17.01 21.13
CA GLY A 239 -28.29 -17.76 21.92
C GLY A 239 -28.40 -19.24 21.53
N GLY A 240 -27.33 -19.92 21.14
CA GLY A 240 -27.31 -21.38 20.98
C GLY A 240 -28.27 -21.97 19.94
N GLY A 241 -28.87 -21.16 19.09
CA GLY A 241 -29.73 -21.63 17.99
C GLY A 241 -28.86 -22.22 16.87
N GLU A 242 -28.98 -23.52 16.67
CA GLU A 242 -28.46 -24.18 15.48
C GLU A 242 -29.07 -23.53 14.23
N VAL A 243 -28.37 -22.60 13.62
CA VAL A 243 -28.67 -22.18 12.26
C VAL A 243 -28.11 -23.29 11.34
N ALA A 244 -28.97 -24.25 11.01
CA ALA A 244 -28.74 -25.24 9.99
C ALA A 244 -28.48 -24.53 8.65
N GLY A 245 -27.25 -24.47 8.25
CA GLY A 245 -26.79 -23.88 7.02
C GLY A 245 -25.30 -23.58 7.13
N GLU A 246 -24.48 -24.61 6.92
CA GLU A 246 -23.01 -24.51 6.82
C GLU A 246 -22.59 -23.59 5.68
N SER A 247 -22.70 -22.28 5.82
CA SER A 247 -21.68 -21.43 5.23
C SER A 247 -20.58 -21.32 6.29
N LYS A 248 -19.40 -21.85 6.03
CA LYS A 248 -18.17 -21.56 6.77
C LYS A 248 -17.92 -20.04 6.69
N LYS A 249 -18.68 -19.26 7.48
CA LYS A 249 -18.36 -17.84 7.71
C LYS A 249 -16.95 -17.84 8.27
N ARG A 250 -16.01 -17.33 7.51
CA ARG A 250 -14.67 -16.98 8.02
C ARG A 250 -14.91 -16.15 9.28
N PRO A 251 -14.25 -16.45 10.40
CA PRO A 251 -14.36 -15.62 11.59
C PRO A 251 -14.16 -14.18 11.18
N ALA A 252 -15.03 -13.29 11.62
CA ALA A 252 -14.98 -11.88 11.29
C ALA A 252 -13.55 -11.38 11.54
N GLY A 253 -12.92 -10.83 10.52
CA GLY A 253 -11.55 -10.33 10.64
C GLY A 253 -11.55 -9.25 11.72
N THR A 254 -10.79 -9.45 12.79
CA THR A 254 -10.60 -8.44 13.83
C THR A 254 -9.32 -7.68 13.59
N ASP A 255 -9.35 -6.37 13.85
CA ASP A 255 -8.19 -5.47 13.82
C ASP A 255 -7.30 -5.60 15.08
N LEU A 256 -7.70 -6.44 16.04
CA LEU A 256 -6.95 -6.71 17.26
C LEU A 256 -5.81 -7.72 17.08
N LEU A 257 -5.73 -8.40 15.94
CA LEU A 257 -4.65 -9.32 15.66
C LEU A 257 -3.32 -8.59 15.48
N ILE A 258 -2.29 -9.07 16.17
CA ILE A 258 -0.92 -8.53 16.06
C ILE A 258 -0.31 -8.93 14.72
N ALA A 259 -0.45 -10.20 14.34
CA ALA A 259 0.06 -10.77 13.10
C ALA A 259 -1.05 -11.37 12.23
N PRO A 260 -1.86 -10.57 11.53
CA PRO A 260 -2.91 -11.09 10.65
C PRO A 260 -2.39 -12.05 9.58
N ASN A 261 -1.15 -11.83 9.11
CA ASN A 261 -0.41 -12.76 8.27
C ASN A 261 0.77 -13.35 9.06
N PRO A 262 0.63 -14.56 9.62
CA PRO A 262 1.66 -15.18 10.45
C PRO A 262 2.96 -15.51 9.72
N ASN A 263 2.92 -15.59 8.37
CA ASN A 263 4.10 -15.88 7.55
C ASN A 263 4.96 -14.64 7.26
N ASN A 264 4.49 -13.44 7.59
CA ASN A 264 5.21 -12.19 7.35
C ASN A 264 5.60 -11.52 8.68
N ALA A 265 6.66 -12.01 9.31
CA ALA A 265 7.12 -11.56 10.62
C ALA A 265 7.81 -10.17 10.58
N TYR A 266 8.38 -9.75 9.44
CA TYR A 266 9.18 -8.53 9.37
C TYR A 266 8.40 -7.23 9.66
N PRO A 267 7.20 -7.00 9.09
CA PRO A 267 6.39 -5.84 9.46
C PRO A 267 6.01 -5.81 10.94
N VAL A 268 5.74 -6.99 11.52
CA VAL A 268 5.41 -7.11 12.95
C VAL A 268 6.62 -6.74 13.82
N TYR A 269 7.80 -7.19 13.44
CA TYR A 269 9.06 -6.82 14.10
C TYR A 269 9.29 -5.30 14.11
N LYS A 270 9.12 -4.65 12.94
CA LYS A 270 9.24 -3.19 12.83
C LYS A 270 8.20 -2.46 13.67
N LEU A 271 6.96 -2.95 13.66
CA LEU A 271 5.89 -2.34 14.43
C LEU A 271 6.09 -2.53 15.95
N MET A 272 6.66 -3.67 16.37
CA MET A 272 7.06 -3.91 17.76
C MET A 272 8.12 -2.89 18.21
N GLN A 273 9.15 -2.67 17.40
CA GLN A 273 10.18 -1.66 17.69
C GLN A 273 9.55 -0.26 17.89
N ARG A 274 8.65 0.15 16.99
CA ARG A 274 7.97 1.45 17.05
C ARG A 274 7.03 1.55 18.25
N ALA A 275 6.27 0.50 18.57
CA ALA A 275 5.36 0.49 19.71
C ALA A 275 6.09 0.74 21.05
N MET A 276 7.32 0.30 21.15
CA MET A 276 8.12 0.47 22.38
C MET A 276 8.70 1.90 22.56
N THR A 277 8.62 2.76 21.54
CA THR A 277 9.01 4.17 21.67
C THR A 277 7.94 5.05 22.33
N PHE A 278 6.72 4.51 22.48
CA PHE A 278 5.62 5.17 23.17
C PHE A 278 5.43 4.58 24.58
N SER A 279 4.95 5.36 25.54
CA SER A 279 4.35 4.83 26.77
C SER A 279 2.91 4.37 26.50
N GLY A 280 2.36 3.54 27.38
CA GLY A 280 0.94 3.12 27.28
C GLY A 280 0.01 4.32 27.44
N GLU A 281 0.33 5.23 28.37
CA GLU A 281 -0.41 6.49 28.57
C GLU A 281 -0.38 7.39 27.33
N ALA A 282 0.79 7.60 26.74
CA ALA A 282 0.90 8.42 25.54
C ALA A 282 0.06 7.87 24.38
N LEU A 283 -0.08 6.55 24.22
CA LEU A 283 -0.94 5.95 23.20
C LEU A 283 -2.43 6.12 23.53
N LEU A 284 -2.81 6.06 24.81
CA LEU A 284 -4.18 6.34 25.24
C LEU A 284 -4.53 7.83 25.03
N ASP A 285 -3.63 8.73 25.37
CA ASP A 285 -3.81 10.17 25.14
C ASP A 285 -3.85 10.51 23.64
N ALA A 286 -3.03 9.86 22.84
CA ALA A 286 -3.11 9.94 21.37
C ALA A 286 -4.50 9.54 20.84
N LEU A 287 -5.13 8.50 21.40
CA LEU A 287 -6.50 8.12 21.03
C LEU A 287 -7.53 9.17 21.44
N LYS A 288 -7.37 9.81 22.62
CA LYS A 288 -8.24 10.92 23.06
C LYS A 288 -8.10 12.12 22.11
N VAL A 289 -6.87 12.50 21.78
CA VAL A 289 -6.59 13.59 20.83
C VAL A 289 -7.23 13.31 19.48
N LEU A 290 -7.11 12.08 18.96
CA LEU A 290 -7.75 11.70 17.70
C LEU A 290 -9.28 11.67 17.80
N GLY A 291 -9.83 11.30 18.94
CA GLY A 291 -11.28 11.37 19.21
C GLY A 291 -11.81 12.81 19.17
N HIS A 292 -11.11 13.76 19.81
CA HIS A 292 -11.45 15.18 19.72
C HIS A 292 -11.31 15.71 18.28
N ALA A 293 -10.26 15.28 17.55
CA ALA A 293 -10.10 15.66 16.15
C ALA A 293 -11.27 15.16 15.29
N ASP A 294 -11.79 13.96 15.54
CA ASP A 294 -12.98 13.43 14.86
C ASP A 294 -14.23 14.29 15.11
N GLU A 295 -14.45 14.68 16.36
CA GLU A 295 -15.53 15.58 16.74
C GLU A 295 -15.41 16.93 16.04
N TYR A 296 -14.23 17.57 16.09
CA TYR A 296 -14.02 18.86 15.47
C TYR A 296 -14.12 18.83 13.94
N LEU A 297 -13.63 17.78 13.28
CA LEU A 297 -13.79 17.62 11.84
C LEU A 297 -15.25 17.55 11.41
N LYS A 298 -16.15 17.04 12.27
CA LYS A 298 -17.56 16.86 11.98
C LYS A 298 -18.45 18.05 12.42
N SER A 299 -17.99 18.84 13.37
CA SER A 299 -18.86 19.84 14.04
C SER A 299 -18.36 21.28 14.04
N SER A 300 -17.03 21.51 13.95
CA SER A 300 -16.52 22.84 14.26
C SER A 300 -16.49 23.83 13.11
N GLY A 301 -16.57 23.37 11.86
CA GLY A 301 -16.36 24.20 10.67
C GLY A 301 -14.94 24.78 10.51
N GLN A 302 -13.99 24.39 11.38
CA GLN A 302 -12.59 24.79 11.26
C GLN A 302 -11.94 24.08 10.06
N PRO A 303 -10.85 24.66 9.49
CA PRO A 303 -10.12 24.01 8.42
C PRO A 303 -9.61 22.62 8.86
N SER A 304 -10.02 21.58 8.16
CA SER A 304 -9.70 20.18 8.49
C SER A 304 -8.19 19.91 8.57
N ARG A 305 -7.41 20.58 7.71
CA ARG A 305 -5.95 20.51 7.76
C ARG A 305 -5.38 21.01 9.10
N SER A 306 -5.92 22.08 9.65
CA SER A 306 -5.46 22.63 10.93
C SER A 306 -5.75 21.67 12.08
N ILE A 307 -6.93 21.06 12.09
CA ILE A 307 -7.33 20.06 13.10
C ILE A 307 -6.39 18.85 13.07
N LEU A 308 -6.13 18.31 11.87
CA LEU A 308 -5.21 17.16 11.73
C LEU A 308 -3.78 17.53 12.10
N THR A 309 -3.30 18.73 11.72
CA THR A 309 -1.97 19.22 12.08
C THR A 309 -1.80 19.32 13.59
N ASP A 310 -2.77 19.90 14.30
CA ASP A 310 -2.75 20.01 15.76
C ASP A 310 -2.71 18.61 16.41
N ALA A 311 -3.56 17.70 15.97
CA ALA A 311 -3.57 16.34 16.48
C ALA A 311 -2.24 15.61 16.26
N ILE A 312 -1.64 15.73 15.08
CA ILE A 312 -0.34 15.13 14.74
C ILE A 312 0.76 15.70 15.64
N LEU A 313 0.80 17.02 15.80
CA LEU A 313 1.80 17.69 16.65
C LEU A 313 1.70 17.20 18.10
N LYS A 314 0.51 17.12 18.67
CA LYS A 314 0.29 16.61 20.03
C LYS A 314 0.76 15.16 20.18
N ILE A 315 0.42 14.27 19.23
CA ILE A 315 0.83 12.87 19.28
C ILE A 315 2.35 12.69 19.18
N CYS A 316 2.99 13.43 18.26
CA CYS A 316 4.42 13.28 18.02
C CYS A 316 5.27 13.94 19.11
N SER A 317 4.84 15.07 19.64
CA SER A 317 5.57 15.85 20.67
C SER A 317 5.35 15.33 22.09
N GLY A 318 4.32 14.49 22.30
CA GLY A 318 3.92 14.06 23.64
C GLY A 318 3.36 15.19 24.51
N LEU A 319 2.84 16.25 23.88
CA LEU A 319 2.15 17.34 24.58
C LEU A 319 0.81 16.82 25.09
N GLU A 320 0.50 17.12 26.34
CA GLU A 320 -0.82 16.79 26.92
C GLU A 320 -1.94 17.46 26.11
N PRO A 321 -3.13 16.84 26.09
CA PRO A 321 -4.29 17.33 25.34
C PRO A 321 -4.83 18.67 25.82
#